data_f6c8aaeeaeb7b3bc2d71bece6b4995a9
#
_entry.id   f6c8aaeeaeb7b3bc2d71bece6b4995a9
#
_cell.length_a   1.000
_cell.length_b   1.000
_cell.length_c   1.000
_cell.angle_alpha   90.00
_cell.angle_beta   90.00
_cell.angle_gamma   90.00
#
_symmetry.space_group_name_H-M   'P 1'
#
loop_
_entity.id
_entity.type
_entity.pdbx_description
1 polymer ?
#
loop_
_entity_poly.entity_id
_entity_poly.type
_entity_poly.pdbx_seq_one_letter_code
_entity_poly.pdbx_strand_id
1 'polypeptide(L)'
;DYPQVNGIQSLREKIATMYEGTTAENILVTIGASEANTLVAAAMLNPGDNMVRFRPTYEQLSGNASNLGFEVRSVDMIESNDWALDTDALKQAVDDRSGIIHVVNPNNPTGRILSQSDRDAVIAAAASCGAWIVADEVYAGTERDSDEPTASFWGDYDRVIAINSMSKAYGLPGLRLGWLVAPVPVIEDC
;
A
#
# COMPACT_ATOMS: atom_id res chain seq x y z
N ASP A 1 -24.79 7.88 20.37
CA ASP A 1 -23.35 8.09 20.49
C ASP A 1 -22.73 8.06 19.09
N TYR A 2 -21.68 8.83 18.87
CA TYR A 2 -20.91 8.76 17.62
C TYR A 2 -20.20 7.40 17.53
N PRO A 3 -20.10 6.79 16.32
CA PRO A 3 -19.30 5.58 16.15
C PRO A 3 -17.81 5.87 16.42
N GLN A 4 -17.05 4.81 16.70
CA GLN A 4 -15.60 4.92 16.81
C GLN A 4 -15.00 5.43 15.49
N VAL A 5 -14.12 6.41 15.57
CA VAL A 5 -13.48 7.03 14.39
C VAL A 5 -12.76 5.99 13.54
N ASN A 6 -12.03 5.06 14.18
CA ASN A 6 -11.27 4.01 13.50
C ASN A 6 -12.14 2.87 12.93
N GLY A 7 -13.47 2.95 13.10
CA GLY A 7 -14.39 1.88 12.75
C GLY A 7 -14.80 1.04 13.96
N ILE A 8 -15.92 0.32 13.81
CA ILE A 8 -16.49 -0.48 14.92
C ILE A 8 -15.51 -1.59 15.33
N GLN A 9 -15.39 -1.81 16.63
CA GLN A 9 -14.42 -2.74 17.23
C GLN A 9 -14.49 -4.15 16.63
N SER A 10 -15.69 -4.73 16.51
CA SER A 10 -15.89 -6.08 16.00
C SER A 10 -15.45 -6.26 14.54
N LEU A 11 -15.56 -5.21 13.72
CA LEU A 11 -15.07 -5.22 12.34
C LEU A 11 -13.53 -5.16 12.31
N ARG A 12 -12.94 -4.27 13.09
CA ARG A 12 -11.47 -4.15 13.20
C ARG A 12 -10.84 -5.45 13.71
N GLU A 13 -11.44 -6.09 14.72
CA GLU A 13 -11.03 -7.40 15.23
C GLU A 13 -11.11 -8.46 14.13
N LYS A 14 -12.18 -8.45 13.33
CA LYS A 14 -12.33 -9.40 12.22
C LYS A 14 -11.29 -9.17 11.12
N ILE A 15 -11.03 -7.92 10.73
CA ILE A 15 -9.99 -7.59 9.75
C ILE A 15 -8.61 -7.99 10.29
N ALA A 16 -8.31 -7.74 11.55
CA ALA A 16 -7.04 -8.11 12.17
C ALA A 16 -6.73 -9.60 12.05
N THR A 17 -7.73 -10.48 12.05
CA THR A 17 -7.50 -11.93 11.86
C THR A 17 -6.95 -12.30 10.47
N MET A 18 -6.96 -11.38 9.52
CA MET A 18 -6.44 -11.60 8.16
C MET A 18 -4.93 -11.33 8.06
N TYR A 19 -4.34 -10.72 9.10
CA TYR A 19 -2.94 -10.29 9.09
C TYR A 19 -2.24 -10.82 10.34
N GLU A 20 -1.12 -11.49 10.15
CA GLU A 20 -0.38 -12.07 11.26
C GLU A 20 0.17 -10.99 12.21
N GLY A 21 0.10 -11.24 13.51
CA GLY A 21 0.67 -10.33 14.53
C GLY A 21 -0.11 -9.03 14.75
N THR A 22 -1.31 -8.88 14.17
CA THR A 22 -2.14 -7.67 14.33
C THR A 22 -3.20 -7.80 15.41
N THR A 23 -3.62 -6.63 15.90
CA THR A 23 -4.81 -6.44 16.75
C THR A 23 -5.74 -5.42 16.09
N ALA A 24 -6.91 -5.19 16.67
CA ALA A 24 -7.82 -4.15 16.21
C ALA A 24 -7.18 -2.74 16.21
N GLU A 25 -6.18 -2.50 17.04
CA GLU A 25 -5.48 -1.21 17.13
C GLU A 25 -4.60 -0.92 15.91
N ASN A 26 -4.26 -1.95 15.12
CA ASN A 26 -3.53 -1.82 13.87
C ASN A 26 -4.44 -1.53 12.66
N ILE A 27 -5.75 -1.45 12.86
CA ILE A 27 -6.75 -1.34 11.77
C ILE A 27 -7.46 0.00 11.83
N LEU A 28 -7.44 0.71 10.70
CA LEU A 28 -8.32 1.86 10.44
C LEU A 28 -9.27 1.50 9.29
N VAL A 29 -10.57 1.53 9.57
CA VAL A 29 -11.62 1.31 8.56
C VAL A 29 -11.89 2.61 7.82
N THR A 30 -11.99 2.54 6.49
CA THR A 30 -12.11 3.71 5.61
C THR A 30 -13.26 3.56 4.61
N ILE A 31 -13.65 4.66 3.99
CA ILE A 31 -14.66 4.70 2.91
C ILE A 31 -14.00 4.22 1.59
N GLY A 32 -13.73 2.92 1.53
CA GLY A 32 -12.95 2.28 0.47
C GLY A 32 -11.45 2.61 0.57
N ALA A 33 -10.64 1.90 -0.21
CA ALA A 33 -9.19 2.14 -0.30
C ALA A 33 -8.84 3.58 -0.74
N SER A 34 -9.79 4.27 -1.38
CA SER A 34 -9.61 5.66 -1.82
C SER A 34 -9.36 6.62 -0.67
N GLU A 35 -10.10 6.50 0.43
CA GLU A 35 -9.87 7.31 1.61
C GLU A 35 -8.56 6.93 2.27
N ALA A 36 -8.25 5.63 2.40
CA ALA A 36 -6.98 5.16 2.94
C ALA A 36 -5.78 5.79 2.20
N ASN A 37 -5.79 5.77 0.86
CA ASN A 37 -4.76 6.42 0.04
C ASN A 37 -4.66 7.93 0.32
N THR A 38 -5.77 8.60 0.58
CA THR A 38 -5.78 10.05 0.85
C THR A 38 -5.19 10.36 2.23
N LEU A 39 -5.59 9.59 3.25
CA LEU A 39 -5.07 9.73 4.62
C LEU A 39 -3.56 9.48 4.66
N VAL A 40 -3.10 8.38 4.02
CA VAL A 40 -1.68 8.05 3.97
C VAL A 40 -0.85 9.14 3.30
N ALA A 41 -1.31 9.69 2.15
CA ALA A 41 -0.59 10.78 1.50
C ALA A 41 -0.48 12.02 2.39
N ALA A 42 -1.54 12.32 3.16
CA ALA A 42 -1.59 13.51 4.01
C ALA A 42 -0.80 13.33 5.33
N ALA A 43 -0.81 12.13 5.91
CA ALA A 43 -0.21 11.88 7.22
C ALA A 43 1.28 11.48 7.15
N MET A 44 1.71 10.79 6.07
CA MET A 44 3.01 10.13 6.04
C MET A 44 4.10 10.88 5.27
N LEU A 45 3.77 11.96 4.57
CA LEU A 45 4.75 12.78 3.86
C LEU A 45 4.95 14.13 4.57
N ASN A 46 6.20 14.51 4.77
CA ASN A 46 6.59 15.79 5.35
C ASN A 46 7.06 16.75 4.26
N PRO A 47 7.01 18.07 4.49
CA PRO A 47 7.53 19.03 3.54
C PRO A 47 8.98 18.76 3.11
N GLY A 48 9.19 18.58 1.81
CA GLY A 48 10.49 18.24 1.24
C GLY A 48 10.68 16.75 0.93
N ASP A 49 9.79 15.87 1.40
CA ASP A 49 9.81 14.47 1.05
C ASP A 49 9.44 14.23 -0.42
N ASN A 50 9.86 13.08 -0.94
CA ASN A 50 9.39 12.54 -2.20
C ASN A 50 8.74 11.19 -2.00
N MET A 51 7.95 10.82 -3.00
CA MET A 51 7.33 9.51 -3.12
C MET A 51 7.84 8.81 -4.38
N VAL A 52 8.21 7.53 -4.25
CA VAL A 52 8.58 6.67 -5.38
C VAL A 52 7.42 5.73 -5.70
N ARG A 53 7.09 5.58 -6.99
CA ARG A 53 6.08 4.65 -7.49
C ARG A 53 6.57 3.89 -8.72
N PHE A 54 5.89 2.82 -9.05
CA PHE A 54 6.11 2.08 -10.29
C PHE A 54 5.12 2.53 -11.38
N ARG A 55 5.46 2.35 -12.67
CA ARG A 55 4.56 2.59 -13.81
C ARG A 55 4.57 1.41 -14.77
N PRO A 56 3.41 1.04 -15.36
CA PRO A 56 2.08 1.60 -15.08
C PRO A 56 1.54 1.12 -13.75
N THR A 57 0.73 1.96 -13.06
CA THR A 57 0.09 1.60 -11.80
C THR A 57 -1.21 2.40 -11.59
N TYR A 58 -1.95 2.09 -10.53
CA TYR A 58 -3.10 2.88 -10.11
C TYR A 58 -2.64 4.20 -9.49
N GLU A 59 -3.15 5.31 -10.01
CA GLU A 59 -2.57 6.65 -9.85
C GLU A 59 -3.03 7.40 -8.59
N GLN A 60 -3.94 6.87 -7.78
CA GLN A 60 -4.61 7.66 -6.75
C GLN A 60 -3.66 8.18 -5.67
N LEU A 61 -2.83 7.32 -5.09
CA LEU A 61 -1.91 7.75 -4.02
C LEU A 61 -0.91 8.78 -4.57
N SER A 62 -0.34 8.52 -5.74
CA SER A 62 0.60 9.44 -6.37
C SER A 62 -0.06 10.76 -6.82
N GLY A 63 -1.30 10.71 -7.26
CA GLY A 63 -2.09 11.90 -7.57
C GLY A 63 -2.35 12.75 -6.31
N ASN A 64 -2.71 12.10 -5.20
CA ASN A 64 -2.88 12.78 -3.91
C ASN A 64 -1.58 13.44 -3.44
N ALA A 65 -0.46 12.72 -3.47
CA ALA A 65 0.85 13.27 -3.11
C ALA A 65 1.22 14.48 -3.98
N SER A 66 1.05 14.36 -5.30
CA SER A 66 1.30 15.46 -6.24
C SER A 66 0.40 16.67 -5.97
N ASN A 67 -0.89 16.46 -5.69
CA ASN A 67 -1.83 17.55 -5.36
C ASN A 67 -1.49 18.25 -4.04
N LEU A 68 -0.86 17.55 -3.12
CA LEU A 68 -0.35 18.12 -1.88
C LEU A 68 1.02 18.81 -2.04
N GLY A 69 1.60 18.78 -3.25
CA GLY A 69 2.85 19.46 -3.59
C GLY A 69 4.12 18.64 -3.38
N PHE A 70 3.99 17.32 -3.15
CA PHE A 70 5.14 16.44 -3.02
C PHE A 70 5.71 16.00 -4.37
N GLU A 71 7.03 15.81 -4.42
CA GLU A 71 7.71 15.25 -5.58
C GLU A 71 7.30 13.77 -5.73
N VAL A 72 6.87 13.37 -6.94
CA VAL A 72 6.57 11.99 -7.27
C VAL A 72 7.55 11.48 -8.33
N ARG A 73 8.37 10.53 -7.94
CA ARG A 73 9.34 9.85 -8.82
C ARG A 73 8.74 8.54 -9.33
N SER A 74 9.00 8.24 -10.59
CA SER A 74 8.46 7.05 -11.24
C SER A 74 9.57 6.14 -11.71
N VAL A 75 9.40 4.85 -11.46
CA VAL A 75 10.21 3.76 -11.97
C VAL A 75 9.36 2.96 -12.95
N ASP A 76 9.79 2.85 -14.19
CA ASP A 76 9.04 2.10 -15.20
C ASP A 76 9.26 0.60 -15.01
N MET A 77 8.16 -0.17 -15.02
CA MET A 77 8.20 -1.63 -15.07
C MET A 77 8.58 -2.07 -16.49
N ILE A 78 9.27 -3.19 -16.60
CA ILE A 78 9.84 -3.67 -17.85
C ILE A 78 8.80 -4.54 -18.57
N GLU A 79 8.04 -3.97 -19.50
CA GLU A 79 6.99 -4.66 -20.25
C GLU A 79 7.51 -5.92 -20.98
N SER A 80 8.68 -5.81 -21.61
CA SER A 80 9.31 -6.94 -22.34
C SER A 80 9.75 -8.08 -21.41
N ASN A 81 9.73 -7.88 -20.10
CA ASN A 81 10.04 -8.86 -19.08
C ASN A 81 8.83 -9.08 -18.15
N ASP A 82 7.65 -9.24 -18.71
CA ASP A 82 6.41 -9.51 -17.99
C ASP A 82 6.16 -8.50 -16.84
N TRP A 83 6.40 -7.22 -17.13
CA TRP A 83 6.23 -6.13 -16.16
C TRP A 83 7.05 -6.31 -14.86
N ALA A 84 8.22 -6.92 -14.94
CA ALA A 84 9.16 -7.01 -13.82
C ALA A 84 9.61 -5.63 -13.36
N LEU A 85 9.95 -5.49 -12.08
CA LEU A 85 10.53 -4.25 -11.57
C LEU A 85 11.94 -4.03 -12.13
N ASP A 86 12.23 -2.79 -12.52
CA ASP A 86 13.61 -2.34 -12.74
C ASP A 86 14.23 -2.00 -11.37
N THR A 87 14.89 -2.99 -10.78
CA THR A 87 15.45 -2.86 -9.42
C THR A 87 16.64 -1.90 -9.37
N ASP A 88 17.34 -1.69 -10.48
CA ASP A 88 18.44 -0.73 -10.54
C ASP A 88 17.91 0.69 -10.69
N ALA A 89 16.87 0.90 -11.49
CA ALA A 89 16.16 2.17 -11.55
C ALA A 89 15.51 2.51 -10.19
N LEU A 90 14.97 1.51 -9.46
CA LEU A 90 14.44 1.73 -8.10
C LEU A 90 15.52 2.25 -7.14
N LYS A 91 16.70 1.64 -7.11
CA LYS A 91 17.83 2.10 -6.28
C LYS A 91 18.27 3.53 -6.60
N GLN A 92 18.15 3.94 -7.86
CA GLN A 92 18.48 5.31 -8.29
C GLN A 92 17.39 6.33 -7.98
N ALA A 93 16.13 5.87 -7.87
CA ALA A 93 14.98 6.73 -7.61
C ALA A 93 14.84 7.11 -6.13
N VAL A 94 15.33 6.27 -5.20
CA VAL A 94 15.26 6.54 -3.75
C VAL A 94 16.44 7.39 -3.29
N ASP A 95 16.18 8.26 -2.32
CA ASP A 95 17.19 9.03 -1.59
C ASP A 95 16.75 9.24 -0.12
N ASP A 96 17.51 9.99 0.66
CA ASP A 96 17.23 10.28 2.07
C ASP A 96 15.96 11.12 2.31
N ARG A 97 15.33 11.64 1.26
CA ARG A 97 14.04 12.35 1.28
C ARG A 97 12.88 11.45 0.86
N SER A 98 13.12 10.20 0.52
CA SER A 98 12.04 9.29 0.12
C SER A 98 11.23 8.87 1.34
N GLY A 99 10.02 9.42 1.47
CA GLY A 99 9.09 9.13 2.56
C GLY A 99 8.24 7.90 2.29
N ILE A 100 7.87 7.67 1.02
CA ILE A 100 7.01 6.55 0.60
C ILE A 100 7.56 5.85 -0.63
N ILE A 101 7.56 4.52 -0.63
CA ILE A 101 7.61 3.67 -1.83
C ILE A 101 6.24 3.01 -1.97
N HIS A 102 5.52 3.35 -3.04
CA HIS A 102 4.17 2.85 -3.32
C HIS A 102 4.22 1.64 -4.25
N VAL A 103 3.62 0.55 -3.82
CA VAL A 103 3.40 -0.67 -4.63
C VAL A 103 1.92 -0.96 -4.73
N VAL A 104 1.47 -1.48 -5.88
CA VAL A 104 0.14 -2.07 -6.07
C VAL A 104 0.37 -3.55 -6.38
N ASN A 105 -0.10 -4.46 -5.52
CA ASN A 105 0.23 -5.87 -5.65
C ASN A 105 -0.93 -6.78 -5.20
N PRO A 106 -1.60 -7.47 -6.12
CA PRO A 106 -1.40 -7.52 -7.58
C PRO A 106 -1.58 -6.17 -8.27
N ASN A 107 -0.78 -5.89 -9.32
CA ASN A 107 -0.75 -4.58 -9.95
C ASN A 107 -1.95 -4.31 -10.87
N ASN A 108 -2.45 -3.10 -10.82
CA ASN A 108 -3.40 -2.55 -11.78
C ASN A 108 -2.67 -1.49 -12.63
N PRO A 109 -2.58 -1.63 -14.00
CA PRO A 109 -3.43 -2.47 -14.85
C PRO A 109 -2.81 -3.80 -15.30
N THR A 110 -1.55 -4.10 -14.99
CA THR A 110 -0.80 -5.19 -15.63
C THR A 110 -1.19 -6.59 -15.16
N GLY A 111 -1.80 -6.70 -13.96
CA GLY A 111 -2.06 -7.97 -13.30
C GLY A 111 -0.79 -8.64 -12.72
N ARG A 112 0.37 -7.98 -12.83
CA ARG A 112 1.63 -8.50 -12.29
C ARG A 112 1.53 -8.70 -10.78
N ILE A 113 1.94 -9.88 -10.33
CA ILE A 113 2.23 -10.18 -8.92
C ILE A 113 3.74 -10.13 -8.75
N LEU A 114 4.20 -9.34 -7.77
CA LEU A 114 5.62 -9.21 -7.49
C LEU A 114 6.21 -10.54 -7.04
N SER A 115 7.33 -10.92 -7.66
CA SER A 115 8.12 -12.07 -7.22
C SER A 115 8.76 -11.80 -5.86
N GLN A 116 9.24 -12.85 -5.18
CA GLN A 116 9.96 -12.66 -3.93
C GLN A 116 11.19 -11.75 -4.11
N SER A 117 11.91 -11.89 -5.22
CA SER A 117 13.05 -11.01 -5.52
C SER A 117 12.66 -9.55 -5.74
N ASP A 118 11.47 -9.29 -6.33
CA ASP A 118 10.95 -7.93 -6.47
C ASP A 118 10.58 -7.34 -5.10
N ARG A 119 9.93 -8.14 -4.25
CA ARG A 119 9.58 -7.75 -2.87
C ARG A 119 10.82 -7.43 -2.05
N ASP A 120 11.81 -8.30 -2.09
CA ASP A 120 13.10 -8.11 -1.39
C ASP A 120 13.80 -6.82 -1.85
N ALA A 121 13.75 -6.51 -3.15
CA ALA A 121 14.33 -5.28 -3.70
C ALA A 121 13.58 -4.02 -3.21
N VAL A 122 12.24 -4.06 -3.14
CA VAL A 122 11.44 -2.96 -2.58
C VAL A 122 11.75 -2.75 -1.11
N ILE A 123 11.82 -3.83 -0.33
CA ILE A 123 12.16 -3.78 1.11
C ILE A 123 13.57 -3.21 1.31
N ALA A 124 14.55 -3.70 0.54
CA ALA A 124 15.92 -3.20 0.63
C ALA A 124 16.02 -1.71 0.27
N ALA A 125 15.30 -1.25 -0.75
CA ALA A 125 15.23 0.16 -1.13
C ALA A 125 14.61 1.00 -0.01
N ALA A 126 13.47 0.56 0.56
CA ALA A 126 12.81 1.25 1.66
C ALA A 126 13.71 1.33 2.90
N ALA A 127 14.35 0.23 3.26
CA ALA A 127 15.26 0.17 4.42
C ALA A 127 16.48 1.08 4.25
N SER A 128 16.98 1.26 3.02
CA SER A 128 18.17 2.09 2.75
C SER A 128 17.96 3.58 3.03
N CYS A 129 16.72 4.07 2.92
CA CYS A 129 16.36 5.47 3.13
C CYS A 129 15.35 5.67 4.28
N GLY A 130 14.86 4.60 4.90
CA GLY A 130 13.87 4.65 5.98
C GLY A 130 12.46 4.98 5.50
N ALA A 131 12.16 4.80 4.21
CA ALA A 131 10.84 5.05 3.64
C ALA A 131 9.79 4.05 4.15
N TRP A 132 8.53 4.47 4.11
CA TRP A 132 7.39 3.57 4.27
C TRP A 132 7.09 2.83 2.96
N ILE A 133 6.79 1.55 3.05
CA ILE A 133 6.16 0.82 1.95
C ILE A 133 4.65 0.96 2.10
N VAL A 134 4.01 1.60 1.13
CA VAL A 134 2.54 1.65 1.04
C VAL A 134 2.11 0.66 -0.02
N ALA A 135 1.53 -0.45 0.44
CA ALA A 135 1.09 -1.56 -0.40
C ALA A 135 -0.43 -1.50 -0.61
N ASP A 136 -0.86 -1.16 -1.82
CA ASP A 136 -2.26 -1.29 -2.23
C ASP A 136 -2.51 -2.73 -2.68
N GLU A 137 -3.22 -3.49 -1.85
CA GLU A 137 -3.44 -4.93 -1.98
C GLU A 137 -4.91 -5.26 -2.35
N VAL A 138 -5.64 -4.29 -2.91
CA VAL A 138 -7.07 -4.45 -3.19
C VAL A 138 -7.41 -5.59 -4.15
N TYR A 139 -6.44 -6.06 -4.93
CA TYR A 139 -6.61 -7.19 -5.85
C TYR A 139 -6.16 -8.54 -5.27
N ALA A 140 -5.58 -8.60 -4.07
CA ALA A 140 -5.29 -9.86 -3.40
C ALA A 140 -6.59 -10.66 -3.18
N GLY A 141 -6.59 -11.92 -3.61
CA GLY A 141 -7.78 -12.77 -3.66
C GLY A 141 -8.53 -12.74 -5.00
N THR A 142 -7.95 -12.11 -6.05
CA THR A 142 -8.49 -12.16 -7.43
C THR A 142 -7.59 -12.95 -8.38
N GLU A 143 -6.61 -13.65 -7.87
CA GLU A 143 -5.66 -14.47 -8.62
C GLU A 143 -6.40 -15.53 -9.44
N ARG A 144 -5.86 -15.81 -10.66
CA ARG A 144 -6.45 -16.83 -11.55
C ARG A 144 -5.70 -18.16 -11.52
N ASP A 145 -4.42 -18.08 -11.21
CA ASP A 145 -3.50 -19.22 -11.30
C ASP A 145 -3.12 -19.79 -9.92
N SER A 146 -3.78 -19.31 -8.87
CA SER A 146 -3.59 -19.74 -7.47
C SER A 146 -4.90 -19.69 -6.72
N ASP A 147 -5.13 -20.67 -5.85
CA ASP A 147 -6.23 -20.67 -4.88
C ASP A 147 -5.89 -19.87 -3.62
N GLU A 148 -4.61 -19.51 -3.45
CA GLU A 148 -4.14 -18.70 -2.34
C GLU A 148 -4.02 -17.24 -2.76
N PRO A 149 -4.50 -16.30 -1.93
CA PRO A 149 -4.33 -14.87 -2.21
C PRO A 149 -2.86 -14.47 -2.17
N THR A 150 -2.52 -13.45 -2.94
CA THR A 150 -1.19 -12.83 -2.89
C THR A 150 -0.84 -12.41 -1.45
N ALA A 151 0.33 -12.83 -0.99
CA ALA A 151 0.79 -12.50 0.36
C ALA A 151 0.91 -10.97 0.56
N SER A 152 0.44 -10.49 1.70
CA SER A 152 0.58 -9.08 2.09
C SER A 152 2.06 -8.71 2.29
N PHE A 153 2.37 -7.42 2.17
CA PHE A 153 3.65 -6.85 2.62
C PHE A 153 3.71 -6.68 4.14
N TRP A 154 2.54 -6.75 4.81
CA TRP A 154 2.50 -6.67 6.27
C TRP A 154 3.32 -7.80 6.90
N GLY A 155 4.23 -7.42 7.80
CA GLY A 155 5.14 -8.36 8.47
C GLY A 155 6.51 -8.54 7.79
N ASP A 156 6.67 -8.14 6.52
CA ASP A 156 7.94 -8.25 5.81
C ASP A 156 8.94 -7.13 6.19
N TYR A 157 8.42 -6.00 6.66
CA TYR A 157 9.20 -4.83 7.02
C TYR A 157 8.46 -3.99 8.08
N ASP A 158 9.19 -3.37 9.02
CA ASP A 158 8.59 -2.64 10.14
C ASP A 158 7.80 -1.38 9.73
N ARG A 159 8.10 -0.82 8.55
CA ARG A 159 7.45 0.37 8.03
C ARG A 159 6.58 0.04 6.81
N VAL A 160 5.56 -0.78 7.05
CA VAL A 160 4.54 -1.12 6.04
C VAL A 160 3.20 -0.54 6.42
N ILE A 161 2.50 0.00 5.43
CA ILE A 161 1.08 0.33 5.46
C ILE A 161 0.42 -0.48 4.35
N ALA A 162 -0.37 -1.49 4.70
CA ALA A 162 -1.12 -2.29 3.74
C ALA A 162 -2.54 -1.76 3.61
N ILE A 163 -3.02 -1.55 2.39
CA ILE A 163 -4.36 -1.03 2.07
C ILE A 163 -5.16 -2.10 1.35
N ASN A 164 -6.39 -2.33 1.77
CA ASN A 164 -7.29 -3.26 1.10
C ASN A 164 -8.75 -2.78 1.14
N SER A 165 -9.65 -3.47 0.46
CA SER A 165 -11.06 -3.11 0.43
C SER A 165 -11.97 -4.27 0.03
N MET A 166 -13.26 -4.12 0.28
CA MET A 166 -14.31 -5.03 -0.19
C MET A 166 -14.65 -4.87 -1.68
N SER A 167 -14.00 -3.92 -2.37
CA SER A 167 -14.44 -3.49 -3.70
C SER A 167 -14.09 -4.49 -4.82
N LYS A 168 -13.01 -5.25 -4.71
CA LYS A 168 -12.48 -6.09 -5.79
C LYS A 168 -12.66 -7.57 -5.48
N ALA A 169 -11.80 -8.18 -4.67
CA ALA A 169 -11.86 -9.60 -4.35
C ALA A 169 -13.21 -10.05 -3.78
N TYR A 170 -13.85 -9.19 -3.02
CA TYR A 170 -15.16 -9.51 -2.41
C TYR A 170 -16.36 -9.13 -3.28
N GLY A 171 -16.17 -8.44 -4.40
CA GLY A 171 -17.24 -8.06 -5.32
C GLY A 171 -18.27 -7.06 -4.75
N LEU A 172 -17.91 -6.30 -3.72
CA LEU A 172 -18.82 -5.39 -3.00
C LEU A 172 -18.43 -3.91 -3.11
N PRO A 173 -18.21 -3.37 -4.32
CA PRO A 173 -17.75 -1.99 -4.50
C PRO A 173 -18.72 -0.94 -3.95
N GLY A 174 -20.00 -1.26 -3.91
CA GLY A 174 -21.06 -0.36 -3.44
C GLY A 174 -21.06 -0.13 -1.92
N LEU A 175 -20.44 -1.00 -1.12
CA LEU A 175 -20.37 -0.83 0.32
C LEU A 175 -19.43 0.31 0.74
N ARG A 176 -18.54 0.74 -0.15
CA ARG A 176 -17.53 1.73 0.17
C ARG A 176 -16.75 1.39 1.45
N LEU A 177 -16.42 0.12 1.64
CA LEU A 177 -15.64 -0.36 2.77
C LEU A 177 -14.21 -0.68 2.34
N GLY A 178 -13.26 -0.03 2.98
CA GLY A 178 -11.83 -0.31 2.89
C GLY A 178 -11.19 -0.24 4.26
N TRP A 179 -9.92 -0.54 4.34
CA TRP A 179 -9.13 -0.43 5.56
C TRP A 179 -7.66 -0.27 5.22
N LEU A 180 -6.92 0.25 6.17
CA LEU A 180 -5.47 0.15 6.20
C LEU A 180 -5.03 -0.62 7.45
N VAL A 181 -3.91 -1.29 7.32
CA VAL A 181 -3.19 -1.99 8.39
C VAL A 181 -1.85 -1.31 8.55
N ALA A 182 -1.55 -0.83 9.75
CA ALA A 182 -0.31 -0.11 10.02
C ALA A 182 0.10 -0.26 11.50
N PRO A 183 1.35 0.10 11.86
CA PRO A 183 1.72 0.28 13.26
C PRO A 183 0.80 1.27 13.97
N VAL A 184 0.51 1.01 15.26
CA VAL A 184 -0.45 1.81 16.04
C VAL A 184 -0.20 3.32 15.96
N PRO A 185 1.04 3.84 16.06
CA PRO A 185 1.27 5.28 15.92
C PRO A 185 0.82 5.86 14.58
N VAL A 186 0.93 5.09 13.48
CA VAL A 186 0.47 5.51 12.14
C VAL A 186 -1.06 5.58 12.08
N ILE A 187 -1.75 4.65 12.77
CA ILE A 187 -3.21 4.68 12.87
C ILE A 187 -3.69 5.94 13.61
N GLU A 188 -2.93 6.38 14.62
CA GLU A 188 -3.23 7.59 15.40
C GLU A 188 -2.99 8.88 14.59
N ASP A 189 -2.05 8.87 13.65
CA ASP A 189 -1.73 9.99 12.78
C ASP A 189 -2.71 10.13 11.58
N CYS A 190 -3.41 9.05 11.19
CA CYS A 190 -4.39 9.01 10.12
C CYS A 190 -5.82 9.30 10.59
#